data_53b5d39eb2d57704c7334e2236a65514
#
_entry.id   53b5d39eb2d57704c7334e2236a65514
#
_cell.length_a   1.000
_cell.length_b   1.000
_cell.length_c   1.000
_cell.angle_alpha   90.00
_cell.angle_beta   90.00
_cell.angle_gamma   90.00
#
_symmetry.space_group_name_H-M   'P 1'
#
loop_
_entity.id
_entity.type
_entity.pdbx_description
1 polymer ?
#
loop_
_entity_poly.entity_id
_entity_poly.type
_entity_poly.pdbx_seq_one_letter_code
_entity_poly.pdbx_strand_id
1 'polypeptide(L)'
;AVGRAVGLSRRYLNTLLLESGSTFAERVLELRLLKARAMLSDFRNDVMKVSDIALAAGFNDISYFNRRFRARFGVSPTQHRGG
;
A
#
# COMPACT_ATOMS: atom_id res chain seq x y z
N ALA A 1 -0.69 29.81 4.95
CA ALA A 1 -1.93 29.23 4.44
C ALA A 1 -1.79 27.74 4.17
N VAL A 2 -0.73 27.38 3.47
CA VAL A 2 -0.51 25.97 3.16
C VAL A 2 -0.30 25.15 4.43
N GLY A 3 0.52 25.64 5.36
CA GLY A 3 0.75 24.94 6.61
C GLY A 3 -0.52 24.80 7.44
N ARG A 4 -1.34 25.83 7.40
CA ARG A 4 -2.61 25.79 8.10
C ARG A 4 -3.57 24.82 7.43
N ALA A 5 -3.57 24.78 6.11
CA ALA A 5 -4.36 23.81 5.36
C ALA A 5 -3.95 22.40 5.70
N VAL A 6 -2.64 22.16 5.88
CA VAL A 6 -2.15 20.85 6.29
C VAL A 6 -2.67 20.49 7.69
N GLY A 7 -2.62 21.41 8.62
CA GLY A 7 -3.12 21.17 9.97
C GLY A 7 -4.60 20.85 9.99
N LEU A 8 -5.37 21.56 9.21
CA LEU A 8 -6.79 21.28 9.07
C LEU A 8 -7.05 20.04 8.25
N SER A 9 -6.23 19.83 7.23
CA SER A 9 -6.50 18.82 6.22
C SER A 9 -6.45 17.40 6.74
N ARG A 10 -5.68 17.12 7.80
CA ARG A 10 -5.67 15.78 8.37
C ARG A 10 -7.07 15.36 8.82
N ARG A 11 -7.74 16.23 9.52
CA ARG A 11 -9.10 15.99 10.00
C ARG A 11 -10.09 16.06 8.85
N TYR A 12 -9.89 17.03 7.98
CA TYR A 12 -10.73 17.23 6.81
C TYR A 12 -10.66 16.06 5.86
N LEU A 13 -9.44 15.58 5.55
CA LEU A 13 -9.24 14.42 4.69
C LEU A 13 -9.88 13.17 5.27
N ASN A 14 -9.76 12.98 6.57
CA ASN A 14 -10.37 11.83 7.22
C ASN A 14 -11.89 11.87 7.06
N THR A 15 -12.49 13.04 7.19
CA THR A 15 -13.91 13.21 6.98
C THR A 15 -14.30 12.90 5.54
N LEU A 16 -13.54 13.40 4.58
CA LEU A 16 -13.80 13.13 3.16
C LEU A 16 -13.68 11.66 2.84
N LEU A 17 -12.67 11.00 3.39
CA LEU A 17 -12.47 9.57 3.14
C LEU A 17 -13.61 8.74 3.73
N LEU A 18 -14.12 9.13 4.89
CA LEU A 18 -15.28 8.48 5.48
C LEU A 18 -16.51 8.65 4.61
N GLU A 19 -16.69 9.82 4.03
CA GLU A 19 -17.80 10.07 3.12
C GLU A 19 -17.70 9.23 1.86
N SER A 20 -16.48 8.95 1.40
CA SER A 20 -16.26 8.12 0.22
C SER A 20 -16.22 6.62 0.54
N GLY A 21 -16.41 6.25 1.81
CA GLY A 21 -16.41 4.85 2.22
C GLY A 21 -15.04 4.31 2.57
N SER A 22 -14.02 5.17 2.69
CA SER A 22 -12.67 4.76 3.05
C SER A 22 -12.19 5.51 4.28
N THR A 23 -11.35 4.86 5.10
CA THR A 23 -10.64 5.53 6.18
C THR A 23 -9.27 5.96 5.69
N PHE A 24 -8.62 6.84 6.46
CA PHE A 24 -7.25 7.23 6.18
C PHE A 24 -6.33 6.02 6.18
N ALA A 25 -6.50 5.12 7.16
CA ALA A 25 -5.68 3.90 7.26
C ALA A 25 -5.87 3.00 6.04
N GLU A 26 -7.10 2.86 5.57
CA GLU A 26 -7.38 2.07 4.36
C GLU A 26 -6.73 2.70 3.13
N ARG A 27 -6.72 4.01 3.05
CA ARG A 27 -6.10 4.71 1.94
C ARG A 27 -4.59 4.52 1.94
N VAL A 28 -3.96 4.59 3.11
CA VAL A 28 -2.52 4.36 3.26
C VAL A 28 -2.18 2.92 2.86
N LEU A 29 -2.99 1.96 3.32
CA LEU A 29 -2.80 0.56 2.97
C LEU A 29 -2.88 0.36 1.45
N GLU A 30 -3.85 0.95 0.81
CA GLU A 30 -4.01 0.84 -0.65
C GLU A 30 -2.78 1.39 -1.38
N LEU A 31 -2.28 2.54 -0.97
CA LEU A 31 -1.09 3.13 -1.57
C LEU A 31 0.14 2.24 -1.40
N ARG A 32 0.29 1.63 -0.22
CA ARG A 32 1.40 0.70 0.04
C ARG A 32 1.29 -0.55 -0.83
N LEU A 33 0.07 -1.09 -0.98
CA LEU A 33 -0.15 -2.26 -1.82
C LEU A 33 0.14 -1.96 -3.28
N LEU A 34 -0.28 -0.80 -3.77
CA LEU A 34 -0.01 -0.38 -5.14
C LEU A 34 1.49 -0.21 -5.38
N LYS A 35 2.21 0.35 -4.41
CA LYS A 35 3.65 0.51 -4.51
C LYS A 35 4.33 -0.87 -4.57
N ALA A 36 3.93 -1.79 -3.70
CA ALA A 36 4.50 -3.13 -3.70
C ALA A 36 4.24 -3.84 -5.03
N ARG A 37 3.02 -3.72 -5.56
CA ARG A 37 2.69 -4.33 -6.85
C ARG A 37 3.55 -3.77 -7.97
N ALA A 38 3.75 -2.46 -7.99
CA ALA A 38 4.60 -1.83 -9.00
C ALA A 38 6.04 -2.33 -8.90
N MET A 39 6.56 -2.47 -7.67
CA MET A 39 7.92 -2.97 -7.46
C MET A 39 8.06 -4.44 -7.88
N LEU A 40 7.04 -5.25 -7.60
CA LEU A 40 7.04 -6.66 -8.01
C LEU A 40 7.03 -6.82 -9.53
N SER A 41 6.40 -5.88 -10.23
CA SER A 41 6.30 -5.91 -11.69
C SER A 41 7.55 -5.37 -12.38
N ASP A 42 8.42 -4.70 -11.64
CA ASP A 42 9.62 -4.09 -12.20
C ASP A 42 10.77 -5.10 -12.21
N PHE A 43 11.19 -5.50 -13.41
CA PHE A 43 12.25 -6.50 -13.56
C PHE A 43 13.57 -6.08 -12.90
N ARG A 44 13.79 -4.78 -12.70
CA ARG A 44 15.00 -4.30 -12.03
C ARG A 44 15.05 -4.72 -10.56
N ASN A 45 13.92 -5.11 -9.99
CA ASN A 45 13.81 -5.56 -8.61
C ASN A 45 13.79 -7.09 -8.48
N ASP A 46 14.10 -7.81 -9.55
CA ASP A 46 14.06 -9.29 -9.52
C ASP A 46 14.99 -9.90 -8.49
N VAL A 47 16.08 -9.20 -8.15
CA VAL A 47 17.03 -9.67 -7.13
C VAL A 47 16.50 -9.46 -5.71
N MET A 48 15.48 -8.64 -5.53
CA MET A 48 14.90 -8.38 -4.22
C MET A 48 13.94 -9.51 -3.84
N LYS A 49 13.99 -9.91 -2.58
CA LYS A 49 13.00 -10.86 -2.06
C LYS A 49 11.66 -10.15 -1.91
N VAL A 50 10.58 -10.93 -1.97
CA VAL A 50 9.24 -10.38 -1.74
C VAL A 50 9.16 -9.67 -0.38
N SER A 51 9.81 -10.23 0.65
CA SER A 51 9.85 -9.60 1.97
C SER A 51 10.54 -8.23 1.95
N ASP A 52 11.61 -8.10 1.16
CA ASP A 52 12.31 -6.82 1.02
C ASP A 52 11.42 -5.79 0.34
N ILE A 53 10.67 -6.21 -0.67
CA ILE A 53 9.72 -5.33 -1.35
C ILE A 53 8.63 -4.88 -0.40
N ALA A 54 8.11 -5.80 0.42
CA ALA A 54 7.08 -5.46 1.40
C ALA A 54 7.58 -4.39 2.38
N LEU A 55 8.81 -4.56 2.89
CA LEU A 55 9.40 -3.59 3.80
C LEU A 55 9.60 -2.24 3.11
N ALA A 56 10.09 -2.25 1.88
CA ALA A 56 10.29 -1.02 1.11
C ALA A 56 8.98 -0.30 0.83
N ALA A 57 7.89 -1.04 0.70
CA ALA A 57 6.56 -0.47 0.48
C ALA A 57 5.91 0.04 1.77
N GLY A 58 6.49 -0.26 2.93
CA GLY A 58 6.01 0.24 4.21
C GLY A 58 5.35 -0.80 5.10
N PHE A 59 5.47 -2.08 4.78
CA PHE A 59 4.90 -3.15 5.59
C PHE A 59 5.94 -3.68 6.57
N ASN A 60 5.53 -3.85 7.83
CA ASN A 60 6.40 -4.41 8.87
C ASN A 60 6.11 -5.89 9.14
N ASP A 61 4.96 -6.37 8.69
CA ASP A 61 4.52 -7.75 8.91
C ASP A 61 4.28 -8.39 7.54
N ILE A 62 5.11 -9.38 7.20
CA ILE A 62 5.06 -10.04 5.90
C ILE A 62 3.79 -10.89 5.75
N SER A 63 3.35 -11.54 6.82
CA SER A 63 2.11 -12.33 6.78
C SER A 63 0.91 -11.44 6.51
N TYR A 64 0.86 -10.29 7.16
CA TYR A 64 -0.20 -9.30 6.93
C TYR A 64 -0.15 -8.79 5.49
N PHE A 65 1.05 -8.46 4.99
CA PHE A 65 1.23 -8.02 3.62
C PHE A 65 0.69 -9.06 2.63
N ASN A 66 1.07 -10.33 2.82
CA ASN A 66 0.63 -11.40 1.92
C ASN A 66 -0.88 -11.53 1.89
N ARG A 67 -1.52 -11.49 3.06
CA ARG A 67 -2.98 -11.59 3.15
C ARG A 67 -3.66 -10.42 2.47
N ARG A 68 -3.20 -9.20 2.73
CA ARG A 68 -3.83 -8.00 2.17
C ARG A 68 -3.59 -7.90 0.67
N PHE A 69 -2.41 -8.26 0.21
CA PHE A 69 -2.09 -8.25 -1.22
C PHE A 69 -3.01 -9.22 -1.97
N ARG A 70 -3.13 -10.45 -1.46
CA ARG A 70 -3.98 -11.45 -2.09
C ARG A 70 -5.45 -11.04 -2.07
N ALA A 71 -5.91 -10.46 -0.97
CA ALA A 71 -7.28 -9.99 -0.86
C ALA A 71 -7.57 -8.88 -1.87
N ARG A 72 -6.59 -8.01 -2.11
CA ARG A 72 -6.76 -6.86 -2.98
C ARG A 72 -6.64 -7.21 -4.46
N PHE A 73 -5.67 -8.06 -4.82
CA PHE A 73 -5.31 -8.32 -6.22
C PHE A 73 -5.66 -9.72 -6.70
N GLY A 74 -6.12 -10.60 -5.82
CA GLY A 74 -6.56 -11.94 -6.18
C GLY A 74 -5.46 -12.97 -6.31
N VAL A 75 -4.19 -12.57 -6.22
CA VAL A 75 -3.04 -13.47 -6.26
C VAL A 75 -2.06 -13.06 -5.20
N SER A 76 -1.18 -13.99 -4.77
CA SER A 76 -0.14 -13.68 -3.81
C SER A 76 0.95 -12.83 -4.48
N PRO A 77 1.77 -12.13 -3.68
CA PRO A 77 2.91 -11.38 -4.25
C PRO A 77 3.84 -12.25 -5.07
N THR A 78 4.12 -13.47 -4.59
CA THR A 78 4.98 -14.40 -5.31
C THR A 78 4.36 -14.81 -6.64
N GLN A 79 3.06 -15.10 -6.65
CA GLN A 79 2.36 -15.44 -7.88
C GLN A 79 2.34 -14.27 -8.87
N HIS A 80 2.14 -13.07 -8.38
CA HIS A 80 2.15 -11.87 -9.22
C HIS A 80 3.52 -11.69 -9.88
N ARG A 81 4.60 -11.88 -9.13
CA ARG A 81 5.95 -11.76 -9.65
C ARG A 81 6.26 -12.83 -10.70
N GLY A 82 5.83 -14.05 -10.42
CA GLY A 82 6.08 -15.19 -11.32
C GLY A 82 5.23 -15.18 -12.57
N GLY A 83 4.14 -14.43 -12.51
CA GLY A 83 3.26 -14.32 -13.64
C GLY A 83 3.59 -13.17 -14.55
#